data_8b018a762ce46cf3b2daf9a1a7b56b58
#
_entry.id   8b018a762ce46cf3b2daf9a1a7b56b58
#
_cell.length_a   1.000
_cell.length_b   1.000
_cell.length_c   1.000
_cell.angle_alpha   90.00
_cell.angle_beta   90.00
_cell.angle_gamma   90.00
#
_symmetry.space_group_name_H-M   'P 1'
#
loop_
_entity.id
_entity.type
_entity.pdbx_description
1 polymer ?
#
loop_
_entity_poly.entity_id
_entity_poly.type
_entity_poly.pdbx_seq_one_letter_code
_entity_poly.pdbx_strand_id
1 'polypeptide(L)'
;MPLFKFSSFYEKARNKEIVAGLVLISFAVILNLVFGYFAMIFAFFLSFFKWDYIGQMQFVGLKNFQIVLRDLSRGLHGTSYILAPFYTGLKNILIYTAIVVPVQTFLAIVLASFANQKIKGQQFFKVSYFLPATTSAVIVSLIFIWLFMKNGFINYALVHVMPGFQPIDWINDRRYLLLAIALVAIWGTSGHFMVSFLAAMQAIPKEIYEAAMLDGAGPIRRFFFITIPMLRPMIVYVVVLGLIGALQMFDLAWVMAGANGGPGGAGYTVALDIYNEAFTRIRPGVAAAKSWFLFAIIFTTTYLFQKKYGRAIR
;
A
#
# COMPACT_ATOMS: atom_id res chain seq x y z
N MET A 1 -10.00 -32.15 -53.24
CA MET A 1 -9.10 -32.61 -52.19
C MET A 1 -8.01 -31.58 -51.86
N PRO A 2 -8.33 -30.34 -51.44
CA PRO A 2 -7.32 -29.36 -50.95
C PRO A 2 -7.55 -28.87 -49.51
N LEU A 3 -8.58 -29.33 -48.78
CA LEU A 3 -8.90 -28.80 -47.42
C LEU A 3 -7.96 -29.32 -46.31
N PHE A 4 -7.28 -30.42 -46.47
CA PHE A 4 -6.39 -31.03 -45.50
C PHE A 4 -5.02 -30.33 -45.35
N LYS A 5 -4.55 -29.53 -46.30
CA LYS A 5 -3.28 -28.79 -46.23
C LYS A 5 -3.39 -27.47 -45.43
N PHE A 6 -4.57 -26.87 -45.38
CA PHE A 6 -4.77 -25.60 -44.64
C PHE A 6 -4.75 -25.81 -43.12
N SER A 7 -5.34 -26.91 -42.61
CA SER A 7 -5.34 -27.20 -41.16
C SER A 7 -3.94 -27.40 -40.59
N SER A 8 -3.07 -28.12 -41.28
CA SER A 8 -1.70 -28.39 -40.84
C SER A 8 -0.81 -27.15 -40.87
N PHE A 9 -1.06 -26.22 -41.81
CA PHE A 9 -0.36 -24.93 -41.87
C PHE A 9 -0.75 -24.02 -40.72
N TYR A 10 -2.05 -23.91 -40.41
CA TYR A 10 -2.56 -23.14 -39.25
C TYR A 10 -2.10 -23.73 -37.92
N GLU A 11 -2.05 -25.04 -37.76
CA GLU A 11 -1.50 -25.69 -36.57
C GLU A 11 -0.01 -25.42 -36.40
N LYS A 12 0.78 -25.48 -37.47
CA LYS A 12 2.22 -25.16 -37.42
C LYS A 12 2.47 -23.67 -37.11
N ALA A 13 1.67 -22.77 -37.71
CA ALA A 13 1.77 -21.34 -37.41
C ALA A 13 1.39 -21.07 -35.96
N ARG A 14 0.28 -21.60 -35.47
CA ARG A 14 -0.18 -21.48 -34.08
C ARG A 14 0.84 -22.03 -33.08
N ASN A 15 1.46 -23.17 -33.36
CA ASN A 15 2.50 -23.74 -32.51
C ASN A 15 3.76 -22.84 -32.44
N LYS A 16 4.16 -22.23 -33.57
CA LYS A 16 5.27 -21.25 -33.59
C LYS A 16 4.96 -20.00 -32.76
N GLU A 17 3.73 -19.49 -32.85
CA GLU A 17 3.28 -18.33 -32.03
C GLU A 17 3.24 -18.67 -30.53
N ILE A 18 2.75 -19.88 -30.18
CA ILE A 18 2.75 -20.34 -28.78
C ILE A 18 4.18 -20.49 -28.26
N VAL A 19 5.09 -21.10 -29.04
CA VAL A 19 6.49 -21.26 -28.65
C VAL A 19 7.16 -19.88 -28.51
N ALA A 20 6.96 -18.97 -29.46
CA ALA A 20 7.47 -17.60 -29.38
C ALA A 20 6.94 -16.87 -28.13
N GLY A 21 5.65 -16.99 -27.85
CA GLY A 21 5.03 -16.45 -26.65
C GLY A 21 5.61 -17.02 -25.36
N LEU A 22 5.79 -18.34 -25.29
CA LEU A 22 6.42 -19.01 -24.14
C LEU A 22 7.89 -18.58 -23.94
N VAL A 23 8.66 -18.43 -25.01
CA VAL A 23 10.04 -17.95 -24.95
C VAL A 23 10.10 -16.50 -24.43
N LEU A 24 9.22 -15.63 -24.91
CA LEU A 24 9.18 -14.24 -24.44
C LEU A 24 8.79 -14.12 -22.96
N ILE A 25 7.84 -14.95 -22.51
CA ILE A 25 7.40 -14.95 -21.10
C ILE A 25 8.40 -15.69 -20.19
N SER A 26 9.16 -16.66 -20.72
CA SER A 26 10.03 -17.51 -19.90
C SER A 26 11.04 -16.73 -19.08
N PHE A 27 11.61 -15.66 -19.63
CA PHE A 27 12.56 -14.79 -18.91
C PHE A 27 11.91 -14.15 -17.66
N ALA A 28 10.71 -13.59 -17.82
CA ALA A 28 9.97 -13.00 -16.70
C ALA A 28 9.55 -14.06 -15.66
N VAL A 29 9.14 -15.25 -16.13
CA VAL A 29 8.79 -16.39 -15.26
C VAL A 29 10.01 -16.87 -14.48
N ILE A 30 11.17 -17.05 -15.11
CA ILE A 30 12.41 -17.46 -14.45
C ILE A 30 12.83 -16.44 -13.40
N LEU A 31 12.80 -15.14 -13.71
CA LEU A 31 13.11 -14.10 -12.73
C LEU A 31 12.17 -14.15 -11.52
N ASN A 32 10.87 -14.31 -11.75
CA ASN A 32 9.91 -14.46 -10.65
C ASN A 32 10.13 -15.73 -9.84
N LEU A 33 10.46 -16.87 -10.48
CA LEU A 33 10.77 -18.11 -9.77
C LEU A 33 12.01 -17.97 -8.90
N VAL A 34 13.08 -17.36 -9.40
CA VAL A 34 14.35 -17.22 -8.67
C VAL A 34 14.28 -16.11 -7.60
N PHE A 35 13.85 -14.92 -7.95
CA PHE A 35 13.92 -13.77 -7.04
C PHE A 35 12.63 -13.56 -6.23
N GLY A 36 11.51 -14.11 -6.65
CA GLY A 36 10.26 -14.08 -5.91
C GLY A 36 10.04 -15.36 -5.10
N TYR A 37 9.68 -16.43 -5.77
CA TYR A 37 9.25 -17.66 -5.07
C TYR A 37 10.39 -18.33 -4.29
N PHE A 38 11.58 -18.47 -4.85
CA PHE A 38 12.71 -19.06 -4.15
C PHE A 38 13.09 -18.22 -2.91
N ALA A 39 13.16 -16.90 -3.04
CA ALA A 39 13.45 -16.02 -1.90
C ALA A 39 12.39 -16.14 -0.79
N MET A 40 11.10 -16.25 -1.16
CA MET A 40 10.02 -16.45 -0.19
C MET A 40 10.12 -17.80 0.54
N ILE A 41 10.38 -18.89 -0.20
CA ILE A 41 10.58 -20.22 0.38
C ILE A 41 11.83 -20.25 1.27
N PHE A 42 12.91 -19.63 0.82
CA PHE A 42 14.14 -19.52 1.59
C PHE A 42 13.93 -18.72 2.88
N ALA A 43 13.20 -17.62 2.83
CA ALA A 43 12.82 -16.85 4.03
C ALA A 43 11.97 -17.70 5.00
N PHE A 44 11.06 -18.56 4.47
CA PHE A 44 10.31 -19.48 5.32
C PHE A 44 11.24 -20.48 6.00
N PHE A 45 12.12 -21.12 5.24
CA PHE A 45 13.12 -22.03 5.78
C PHE A 45 13.99 -21.34 6.85
N LEU A 46 14.49 -20.14 6.54
CA LEU A 46 15.34 -19.36 7.44
C LEU A 46 14.65 -19.01 8.78
N SER A 47 13.34 -18.91 8.82
CA SER A 47 12.59 -18.64 10.05
C SER A 47 12.74 -19.71 11.13
N PHE A 48 13.16 -20.92 10.78
CA PHE A 48 13.43 -22.04 11.71
C PHE A 48 14.88 -22.12 12.16
N PHE A 49 15.77 -21.22 11.65
CA PHE A 49 17.19 -21.25 11.92
C PHE A 49 17.64 -19.97 12.65
N LYS A 50 18.67 -20.14 13.50
CA LYS A 50 19.51 -19.04 14.00
C LYS A 50 20.70 -18.91 13.07
N TRP A 51 20.92 -17.73 12.53
CA TRP A 51 22.06 -17.43 11.63
C TRP A 51 22.46 -15.96 11.80
N ASP A 52 23.74 -15.66 11.61
CA ASP A 52 24.35 -14.33 11.70
C ASP A 52 25.03 -13.89 10.38
N TYR A 53 24.68 -14.52 9.28
CA TYR A 53 25.23 -14.37 7.93
C TYR A 53 26.66 -14.96 7.72
N ILE A 54 27.45 -15.23 8.74
CA ILE A 54 28.86 -15.67 8.64
C ILE A 54 29.02 -17.11 9.14
N GLY A 55 28.37 -17.43 10.25
CA GLY A 55 28.49 -18.73 10.89
C GLY A 55 27.61 -19.82 10.28
N GLN A 56 27.65 -21.02 10.88
CA GLN A 56 26.77 -22.12 10.49
C GLN A 56 25.32 -21.86 10.91
N MET A 57 24.40 -22.20 10.03
CA MET A 57 22.97 -22.17 10.36
C MET A 57 22.65 -23.22 11.40
N GLN A 58 22.13 -22.81 12.54
CA GLN A 58 21.69 -23.69 13.63
C GLN A 58 20.17 -23.83 13.60
N PHE A 59 19.67 -25.05 13.47
CA PHE A 59 18.25 -25.32 13.55
C PHE A 59 17.73 -25.07 14.98
N VAL A 60 16.78 -24.14 15.13
CA VAL A 60 16.21 -23.75 16.42
C VAL A 60 14.70 -24.01 16.51
N GLY A 61 14.12 -24.63 15.48
CA GLY A 61 12.69 -24.91 15.41
C GLY A 61 11.86 -23.63 15.51
N LEU A 62 10.87 -23.61 16.38
CA LEU A 62 9.93 -22.49 16.53
C LEU A 62 10.43 -21.35 17.44
N LYS A 63 11.68 -21.34 17.89
CA LYS A 63 12.19 -20.31 18.83
C LYS A 63 12.07 -18.88 18.27
N ASN A 64 12.30 -18.68 16.98
CA ASN A 64 12.15 -17.37 16.35
C ASN A 64 10.68 -16.89 16.38
N PHE A 65 9.72 -17.76 16.17
CA PHE A 65 8.30 -17.46 16.29
C PHE A 65 7.91 -17.17 17.76
N GLN A 66 8.49 -17.88 18.73
CA GLN A 66 8.27 -17.61 20.15
C GLN A 66 8.78 -16.22 20.54
N ILE A 67 9.86 -15.72 19.94
CA ILE A 67 10.34 -14.35 20.14
C ILE A 67 9.28 -13.35 19.71
N VAL A 68 8.65 -13.55 18.55
CA VAL A 68 7.58 -12.67 18.04
C VAL A 68 6.36 -12.70 18.96
N LEU A 69 5.92 -13.89 19.40
CA LEU A 69 4.79 -14.03 20.32
C LEU A 69 5.07 -13.39 21.69
N ARG A 70 6.30 -13.51 22.19
CA ARG A 70 6.73 -12.86 23.44
C ARG A 70 6.73 -11.34 23.31
N ASP A 71 7.16 -10.82 22.17
CA ASP A 71 7.13 -9.39 21.87
C ASP A 71 5.67 -8.88 21.89
N LEU A 72 4.76 -9.57 21.21
CA LEU A 72 3.33 -9.26 21.22
C LEU A 72 2.75 -9.28 22.65
N SER A 73 3.06 -10.32 23.43
CA SER A 73 2.60 -10.43 24.82
C SER A 73 3.11 -9.26 25.68
N ARG A 74 4.40 -8.93 25.59
CA ARG A 74 4.99 -7.78 26.31
C ARG A 74 4.31 -6.47 25.99
N GLY A 75 4.04 -6.22 24.69
CA GLY A 75 3.37 -5.02 24.24
C GLY A 75 1.94 -4.89 24.79
N LEU A 76 1.19 -5.99 24.87
CA LEU A 76 -0.14 -6.01 25.48
C LEU A 76 -0.14 -5.64 26.98
N HIS A 77 0.95 -5.92 27.68
CA HIS A 77 1.13 -5.56 29.10
C HIS A 77 1.73 -4.15 29.31
N GLY A 78 1.73 -3.29 28.26
CA GLY A 78 2.14 -1.90 28.39
C GLY A 78 3.64 -1.66 28.47
N THR A 79 4.45 -2.60 27.99
CA THR A 79 5.91 -2.47 27.99
C THR A 79 6.39 -1.41 27.01
N SER A 80 7.56 -0.82 27.28
CA SER A 80 8.20 0.17 26.39
C SER A 80 8.36 -0.38 24.97
N TYR A 81 8.27 0.53 23.97
CA TYR A 81 8.44 0.19 22.56
C TYR A 81 9.80 -0.48 22.25
N ILE A 82 10.83 -0.19 23.04
CA ILE A 82 12.18 -0.80 22.89
C ILE A 82 12.14 -2.31 23.20
N LEU A 83 11.30 -2.71 24.15
CA LEU A 83 11.16 -4.11 24.60
C LEU A 83 10.06 -4.88 23.84
N ALA A 84 9.20 -4.18 23.13
CA ALA A 84 8.12 -4.73 22.32
C ALA A 84 8.02 -4.04 20.93
N PRO A 85 9.10 -4.06 20.12
CA PRO A 85 9.15 -3.32 18.86
C PRO A 85 8.15 -3.83 17.82
N PHE A 86 7.96 -5.17 17.71
CA PHE A 86 7.02 -5.75 16.77
C PHE A 86 5.56 -5.36 17.09
N TYR A 87 5.19 -5.42 18.38
CA TYR A 87 3.86 -4.97 18.82
C TYR A 87 3.64 -3.48 18.53
N THR A 88 4.64 -2.64 18.81
CA THR A 88 4.56 -1.19 18.54
C THR A 88 4.40 -0.93 17.05
N GLY A 89 5.21 -1.59 16.22
CA GLY A 89 5.09 -1.52 14.78
C GLY A 89 3.73 -1.98 14.28
N LEU A 90 3.21 -3.07 14.82
CA LEU A 90 1.88 -3.60 14.47
C LEU A 90 0.76 -2.62 14.86
N LYS A 91 0.80 -2.07 16.06
CA LYS A 91 -0.16 -1.07 16.52
C LYS A 91 -0.17 0.17 15.62
N ASN A 92 1.02 0.74 15.34
CA ASN A 92 1.16 1.93 14.52
C ASN A 92 0.65 1.69 13.10
N ILE A 93 1.01 0.55 12.48
CA ILE A 93 0.63 0.25 11.11
C ILE A 93 -0.87 -0.03 10.97
N LEU A 94 -1.52 -0.60 11.99
CA LEU A 94 -2.98 -0.77 12.01
C LEU A 94 -3.70 0.58 12.12
N ILE A 95 -3.23 1.49 12.99
CA ILE A 95 -3.78 2.87 13.10
C ILE A 95 -3.57 3.61 11.79
N TYR A 96 -2.36 3.56 11.24
CA TYR A 96 -2.03 4.17 9.96
C TYR A 96 -2.93 3.65 8.83
N THR A 97 -3.09 2.33 8.70
CA THR A 97 -3.91 1.69 7.68
C THR A 97 -5.39 2.10 7.81
N ALA A 98 -5.90 2.16 9.04
CA ALA A 98 -7.27 2.59 9.32
C ALA A 98 -7.53 4.06 8.95
N ILE A 99 -6.51 4.91 8.96
CA ILE A 99 -6.60 6.31 8.54
C ILE A 99 -6.39 6.41 7.02
N VAL A 100 -5.28 5.88 6.51
CA VAL A 100 -4.84 6.10 5.14
C VAL A 100 -5.78 5.47 4.12
N VAL A 101 -6.14 4.19 4.29
CA VAL A 101 -6.91 3.47 3.26
C VAL A 101 -8.28 4.07 3.01
N PRO A 102 -9.11 4.39 4.02
CA PRO A 102 -10.40 5.03 3.76
C PRO A 102 -10.26 6.43 3.18
N VAL A 103 -9.35 7.25 3.73
CA VAL A 103 -9.21 8.66 3.33
C VAL A 103 -8.66 8.77 1.91
N GLN A 104 -7.61 8.01 1.55
CA GLN A 104 -7.08 8.00 0.17
C GLN A 104 -8.10 7.50 -0.84
N THR A 105 -8.89 6.45 -0.48
CA THR A 105 -9.93 5.92 -1.37
C THR A 105 -11.02 6.96 -1.62
N PHE A 106 -11.49 7.62 -0.56
CA PHE A 106 -12.47 8.70 -0.66
C PHE A 106 -11.95 9.85 -1.52
N LEU A 107 -10.75 10.35 -1.23
CA LEU A 107 -10.12 11.43 -2.00
C LEU A 107 -9.91 11.03 -3.46
N ALA A 108 -9.47 9.80 -3.73
CA ALA A 108 -9.28 9.32 -5.09
C ALA A 108 -10.59 9.31 -5.90
N ILE A 109 -11.73 8.90 -5.29
CA ILE A 109 -13.05 8.95 -5.92
C ILE A 109 -13.47 10.40 -6.20
N VAL A 110 -13.27 11.30 -5.25
CA VAL A 110 -13.59 12.73 -5.40
C VAL A 110 -12.75 13.34 -6.53
N LEU A 111 -11.44 13.13 -6.51
CA LEU A 111 -10.53 13.61 -7.55
C LEU A 111 -10.87 13.03 -8.93
N ALA A 112 -11.21 11.74 -9.01
CA ALA A 112 -11.64 11.10 -10.25
C ALA A 112 -12.94 11.73 -10.78
N SER A 113 -13.88 12.07 -9.89
CA SER A 113 -15.13 12.71 -10.26
C SER A 113 -14.92 14.10 -10.86
N PHE A 114 -14.00 14.90 -10.32
CA PHE A 114 -13.58 16.17 -10.91
C PHE A 114 -12.84 15.95 -12.24
N ALA A 115 -11.91 15.00 -12.27
CA ALA A 115 -11.15 14.67 -13.47
C ALA A 115 -12.00 14.08 -14.60
N ASN A 116 -13.21 13.56 -14.31
CA ASN A 116 -14.14 13.04 -15.31
C ASN A 116 -15.00 14.13 -15.98
N GLN A 117 -15.06 15.32 -15.40
CA GLN A 117 -15.83 16.43 -15.96
C GLN A 117 -15.09 17.08 -17.13
N LYS A 118 -15.84 17.53 -18.15
CA LYS A 118 -15.30 18.28 -19.29
C LYS A 118 -15.04 19.75 -18.91
N ILE A 119 -13.98 20.00 -18.14
CA ILE A 119 -13.56 21.34 -17.70
C ILE A 119 -12.31 21.80 -18.46
N LYS A 120 -12.18 23.11 -18.65
CA LYS A 120 -10.93 23.69 -19.21
C LYS A 120 -9.76 23.37 -18.28
N GLY A 121 -8.64 22.86 -18.83
CA GLY A 121 -7.47 22.46 -18.03
C GLY A 121 -7.56 21.05 -17.40
N GLN A 122 -8.55 20.23 -17.76
CA GLN A 122 -8.71 18.85 -17.27
C GLN A 122 -7.40 18.03 -17.32
N GLN A 123 -6.63 18.19 -18.39
CA GLN A 123 -5.39 17.43 -18.56
C GLN A 123 -4.30 17.89 -17.57
N PHE A 124 -4.18 19.19 -17.36
CA PHE A 124 -3.28 19.74 -16.34
C PHE A 124 -3.64 19.26 -14.94
N PHE A 125 -4.93 19.27 -14.59
CA PHE A 125 -5.43 18.74 -13.33
C PHE A 125 -5.04 17.25 -13.13
N LYS A 126 -5.28 16.40 -14.15
CA LYS A 126 -4.93 14.97 -14.10
C LYS A 126 -3.42 14.77 -13.87
N VAL A 127 -2.59 15.48 -14.62
CA VAL A 127 -1.13 15.39 -14.51
C VAL A 127 -0.66 15.86 -13.13
N SER A 128 -1.14 16.99 -12.64
CA SER A 128 -0.73 17.55 -11.35
C SER A 128 -1.03 16.63 -10.18
N TYR A 129 -2.19 15.97 -10.18
CA TYR A 129 -2.54 15.02 -9.10
C TYR A 129 -1.89 13.64 -9.26
N PHE A 130 -1.49 13.26 -10.47
CA PHE A 130 -0.76 12.00 -10.69
C PHE A 130 0.74 12.14 -10.43
N LEU A 131 1.32 13.32 -10.60
CA LEU A 131 2.76 13.59 -10.46
C LEU A 131 3.37 13.07 -9.14
N PRO A 132 2.73 13.22 -7.96
CA PRO A 132 3.25 12.68 -6.71
C PRO A 132 3.49 11.18 -6.74
N ALA A 133 2.63 10.43 -7.41
CA ALA A 133 2.72 8.97 -7.49
C ALA A 133 3.92 8.47 -8.32
N THR A 134 4.50 9.33 -9.17
CA THR A 134 5.69 9.02 -9.98
C THR A 134 6.99 9.47 -9.32
N THR A 135 6.89 10.21 -8.21
CA THR A 135 8.05 10.73 -7.49
C THR A 135 8.53 9.74 -6.43
N SER A 136 9.85 9.63 -6.25
CA SER A 136 10.40 8.76 -5.20
C SER A 136 9.86 9.11 -3.82
N ALA A 137 9.43 8.11 -3.06
CA ALA A 137 8.96 8.27 -1.69
C ALA A 137 9.99 8.97 -0.78
N VAL A 138 11.29 8.74 -1.02
CA VAL A 138 12.39 9.39 -0.28
C VAL A 138 12.40 10.90 -0.54
N ILE A 139 12.32 11.33 -1.80
CA ILE A 139 12.32 12.76 -2.17
C ILE A 139 11.07 13.44 -1.60
N VAL A 140 9.91 12.82 -1.75
CA VAL A 140 8.66 13.31 -1.20
C VAL A 140 8.77 13.48 0.32
N SER A 141 9.30 12.48 1.03
CA SER A 141 9.49 12.54 2.47
C SER A 141 10.38 13.70 2.90
N LEU A 142 11.51 13.94 2.21
CA LEU A 142 12.42 15.04 2.52
C LEU A 142 11.74 16.40 2.33
N ILE A 143 10.98 16.59 1.25
CA ILE A 143 10.22 17.82 1.02
C ILE A 143 9.20 18.04 2.15
N PHE A 144 8.46 16.99 2.51
CA PHE A 144 7.46 17.11 3.58
C PHE A 144 8.06 17.28 4.97
N ILE A 145 9.26 16.73 5.26
CA ILE A 145 9.97 17.05 6.51
C ILE A 145 10.17 18.56 6.63
N TRP A 146 10.63 19.23 5.58
CA TRP A 146 10.78 20.70 5.59
C TRP A 146 9.45 21.44 5.73
N LEU A 147 8.42 20.99 5.04
CA LEU A 147 7.08 21.59 5.14
C LEU A 147 6.47 21.44 6.54
N PHE A 148 6.76 20.31 7.23
CA PHE A 148 6.29 19.98 8.57
C PHE A 148 7.19 20.51 9.72
N MET A 149 8.32 21.16 9.43
CA MET A 149 9.11 21.80 10.48
C MET A 149 8.25 22.81 11.26
N LYS A 150 8.60 23.05 12.52
CA LYS A 150 7.87 23.98 13.37
C LYS A 150 7.71 25.38 12.73
N ASN A 151 8.74 25.83 12.01
CA ASN A 151 8.72 27.08 11.23
C ASN A 151 8.47 26.83 9.74
N GLY A 152 7.94 25.64 9.37
CA GLY A 152 7.67 25.26 7.98
C GLY A 152 6.37 25.83 7.46
N PHE A 153 6.18 25.68 6.14
CA PHE A 153 5.06 26.27 5.40
C PHE A 153 3.69 25.82 5.93
N ILE A 154 3.54 24.57 6.37
CA ILE A 154 2.25 24.06 6.87
C ILE A 154 1.84 24.81 8.15
N ASN A 155 2.75 24.95 9.11
CA ASN A 155 2.47 25.73 10.32
C ASN A 155 2.24 27.21 10.00
N TYR A 156 3.01 27.79 9.09
CA TYR A 156 2.81 29.16 8.64
C TYR A 156 1.39 29.36 8.09
N ALA A 157 0.95 28.47 7.20
CA ALA A 157 -0.40 28.52 6.62
C ALA A 157 -1.49 28.34 7.69
N LEU A 158 -1.33 27.38 8.62
CA LEU A 158 -2.30 27.11 9.68
C LEU A 158 -2.46 28.31 10.64
N VAL A 159 -1.37 28.96 11.03
CA VAL A 159 -1.40 30.17 11.88
C VAL A 159 -2.16 31.31 11.21
N HIS A 160 -2.03 31.47 9.87
CA HIS A 160 -2.71 32.54 9.15
C HIS A 160 -4.19 32.24 8.89
N VAL A 161 -4.57 30.98 8.73
CA VAL A 161 -5.96 30.58 8.45
C VAL A 161 -6.76 30.41 9.76
N MET A 162 -6.10 30.00 10.85
CA MET A 162 -6.74 29.68 12.12
C MET A 162 -6.21 30.59 13.24
N PRO A 163 -6.91 31.72 13.59
CA PRO A 163 -6.49 32.60 14.66
C PRO A 163 -6.30 31.86 15.99
N GLY A 164 -5.15 32.04 16.63
CA GLY A 164 -4.81 31.37 17.89
C GLY A 164 -4.19 29.97 17.76
N PHE A 165 -3.98 29.48 16.53
CA PHE A 165 -3.29 28.22 16.32
C PHE A 165 -1.83 28.32 16.75
N GLN A 166 -1.35 27.34 17.56
CA GLN A 166 0.04 27.24 17.97
C GLN A 166 0.80 26.30 17.02
N PRO A 167 2.01 26.67 16.53
CA PRO A 167 2.79 25.83 15.66
C PRO A 167 3.09 24.46 16.25
N ILE A 168 2.73 23.42 15.52
CA ILE A 168 2.92 22.01 15.90
C ILE A 168 4.31 21.53 15.47
N ASP A 169 4.98 20.77 16.32
CA ASP A 169 6.17 20.02 15.93
C ASP A 169 5.73 18.64 15.39
N TRP A 170 5.44 18.60 14.10
CA TRP A 170 4.87 17.41 13.44
C TRP A 170 5.80 16.20 13.45
N ILE A 171 7.11 16.43 13.42
CA ILE A 171 8.12 15.38 13.26
C ILE A 171 8.65 14.90 14.62
N ASN A 172 8.86 15.81 15.57
CA ASN A 172 9.48 15.47 16.84
C ASN A 172 8.47 15.30 18.00
N ASP A 173 7.17 15.46 17.74
CA ASP A 173 6.14 15.14 18.74
C ASP A 173 5.52 13.77 18.44
N ARG A 174 5.59 12.87 19.43
CA ARG A 174 5.02 11.52 19.38
C ARG A 174 3.55 11.48 18.94
N ARG A 175 2.77 12.52 19.24
CA ARG A 175 1.33 12.57 18.95
C ARG A 175 1.05 12.81 17.47
N TYR A 176 1.94 13.52 16.77
CA TYR A 176 1.69 14.01 15.41
C TYR A 176 2.49 13.28 14.32
N LEU A 177 3.62 12.64 14.68
CA LEU A 177 4.50 12.02 13.69
C LEU A 177 3.77 10.98 12.78
N LEU A 178 3.00 10.06 13.38
CA LEU A 178 2.28 9.06 12.59
C LEU A 178 1.21 9.70 11.67
N LEU A 179 0.56 10.76 12.15
CA LEU A 179 -0.39 11.54 11.36
C LEU A 179 0.30 12.27 10.21
N ALA A 180 1.48 12.88 10.46
CA ALA A 180 2.27 13.53 9.41
C ALA A 180 2.64 12.52 8.30
N ILE A 181 3.13 11.34 8.67
CA ILE A 181 3.43 10.25 7.73
C ILE A 181 2.16 9.84 6.94
N ALA A 182 1.02 9.72 7.64
CA ALA A 182 -0.25 9.36 7.00
C ALA A 182 -0.71 10.42 5.99
N LEU A 183 -0.57 11.70 6.28
CA LEU A 183 -0.93 12.80 5.38
C LEU A 183 -0.08 12.78 4.10
N VAL A 184 1.22 12.52 4.22
CA VAL A 184 2.12 12.38 3.05
C VAL A 184 1.69 11.20 2.18
N ALA A 185 1.40 10.06 2.80
CA ALA A 185 0.96 8.86 2.08
C ALA A 185 -0.37 9.08 1.35
N ILE A 186 -1.36 9.68 2.02
CA ILE A 186 -2.67 10.00 1.45
C ILE A 186 -2.50 10.90 0.22
N TRP A 187 -1.69 11.95 0.33
CA TRP A 187 -1.41 12.85 -0.78
C TRP A 187 -0.75 12.12 -1.95
N GLY A 188 0.28 11.29 -1.71
CA GLY A 188 1.02 10.57 -2.74
C GLY A 188 0.19 9.48 -3.43
N THR A 189 -0.67 8.76 -2.69
CA THR A 189 -1.41 7.61 -3.22
C THR A 189 -2.78 7.97 -3.81
N SER A 190 -3.41 9.06 -3.36
CA SER A 190 -4.73 9.47 -3.85
C SER A 190 -4.76 9.73 -5.35
N GLY A 191 -3.71 10.37 -5.90
CA GLY A 191 -3.58 10.63 -7.33
C GLY A 191 -3.38 9.35 -8.16
N HIS A 192 -2.66 8.38 -7.63
CA HIS A 192 -2.52 7.06 -8.27
C HIS A 192 -3.87 6.35 -8.41
N PHE A 193 -4.61 6.25 -7.32
CA PHE A 193 -5.93 5.60 -7.32
C PHE A 193 -7.01 6.42 -8.04
N MET A 194 -6.85 7.75 -8.15
CA MET A 194 -7.70 8.60 -8.98
C MET A 194 -7.76 8.11 -10.42
N VAL A 195 -6.62 7.72 -11.01
CA VAL A 195 -6.57 7.23 -12.40
C VAL A 195 -7.36 5.93 -12.56
N SER A 196 -7.27 5.02 -11.60
CA SER A 196 -8.03 3.76 -11.60
C SER A 196 -9.54 4.02 -11.52
N PHE A 197 -9.98 4.91 -10.63
CA PHE A 197 -11.38 5.30 -10.54
C PHE A 197 -11.87 6.05 -11.76
N LEU A 198 -11.05 6.91 -12.34
CA LEU A 198 -11.38 7.63 -13.56
C LEU A 198 -11.65 6.67 -14.73
N ALA A 199 -10.78 5.67 -14.91
CA ALA A 199 -10.99 4.63 -15.93
C ALA A 199 -12.28 3.85 -15.69
N ALA A 200 -12.58 3.47 -14.45
CA ALA A 200 -13.81 2.78 -14.08
C ALA A 200 -15.06 3.67 -14.30
N MET A 201 -15.00 4.97 -13.99
CA MET A 201 -16.10 5.92 -14.26
C MET A 201 -16.38 6.07 -15.74
N GLN A 202 -15.34 6.07 -16.58
CA GLN A 202 -15.46 6.19 -18.04
C GLN A 202 -16.04 4.93 -18.69
N ALA A 203 -15.96 3.78 -18.02
CA ALA A 203 -16.56 2.54 -18.48
C ALA A 203 -18.08 2.45 -18.17
N ILE A 204 -18.65 3.35 -17.38
CA ILE A 204 -20.08 3.40 -17.11
C ILE A 204 -20.82 3.90 -18.35
N PRO A 205 -21.83 3.15 -18.89
CA PRO A 205 -22.59 3.58 -20.05
C PRO A 205 -23.28 4.92 -19.83
N LYS A 206 -23.22 5.81 -20.81
CA LYS A 206 -23.83 7.15 -20.72
C LYS A 206 -25.34 7.10 -20.62
N GLU A 207 -25.94 6.10 -21.25
CA GLU A 207 -27.37 5.86 -21.30
C GLU A 207 -27.99 5.75 -19.88
N ILE A 208 -27.22 5.20 -18.93
CA ILE A 208 -27.65 5.09 -17.53
C ILE A 208 -27.80 6.50 -16.90
N TYR A 209 -26.86 7.38 -17.19
CA TYR A 209 -26.92 8.76 -16.69
C TYR A 209 -28.01 9.58 -17.39
N GLU A 210 -28.23 9.34 -18.68
CA GLU A 210 -29.28 10.01 -19.47
C GLU A 210 -30.66 9.59 -18.99
N ALA A 211 -30.91 8.29 -18.78
CA ALA A 211 -32.15 7.80 -18.20
C ALA A 211 -32.44 8.42 -16.83
N ALA A 212 -31.41 8.46 -15.96
CA ALA A 212 -31.55 9.07 -14.64
C ALA A 212 -31.80 10.59 -14.70
N MET A 213 -31.34 11.27 -15.73
CA MET A 213 -31.67 12.70 -15.95
C MET A 213 -33.14 12.87 -16.36
N LEU A 214 -33.67 11.98 -17.19
CA LEU A 214 -35.08 11.99 -17.56
C LEU A 214 -35.99 11.73 -16.36
N ASP A 215 -35.53 10.89 -15.40
CA ASP A 215 -36.17 10.64 -14.12
C ASP A 215 -36.00 11.79 -13.09
N GLY A 216 -35.42 12.91 -13.49
CA GLY A 216 -35.21 14.08 -12.62
C GLY A 216 -34.10 13.93 -11.59
N ALA A 217 -33.20 12.94 -11.71
CA ALA A 217 -32.08 12.76 -10.78
C ALA A 217 -31.02 13.85 -10.96
N GLY A 218 -30.82 14.70 -9.96
CA GLY A 218 -29.77 15.71 -9.92
C GLY A 218 -28.35 15.10 -9.82
N PRO A 219 -27.29 15.90 -9.99
CA PRO A 219 -25.90 15.43 -10.03
C PRO A 219 -25.48 14.64 -8.77
N ILE A 220 -25.84 15.14 -7.59
CA ILE A 220 -25.52 14.50 -6.30
C ILE A 220 -26.20 13.13 -6.19
N ARG A 221 -27.50 13.05 -6.58
CA ARG A 221 -28.26 11.81 -6.54
C ARG A 221 -27.65 10.77 -7.49
N ARG A 222 -27.29 11.17 -8.72
CA ARG A 222 -26.61 10.31 -9.69
C ARG A 222 -25.25 9.81 -9.16
N PHE A 223 -24.49 10.66 -8.49
CA PHE A 223 -23.21 10.26 -7.91
C PHE A 223 -23.38 9.16 -6.85
N PHE A 224 -24.25 9.36 -5.86
CA PHE A 224 -24.40 8.39 -4.77
C PHE A 224 -25.18 7.13 -5.15
N PHE A 225 -26.16 7.22 -6.03
CA PHE A 225 -27.05 6.09 -6.37
C PHE A 225 -26.70 5.38 -7.68
N ILE A 226 -25.85 5.94 -8.52
CA ILE A 226 -25.38 5.32 -9.77
C ILE A 226 -23.86 5.13 -9.73
N THR A 227 -23.11 6.24 -9.65
CA THR A 227 -21.66 6.18 -9.78
C THR A 227 -21.03 5.32 -8.68
N ILE A 228 -21.29 5.61 -7.40
CA ILE A 228 -20.71 4.85 -6.28
C ILE A 228 -21.05 3.36 -6.31
N PRO A 229 -22.33 2.95 -6.50
CA PRO A 229 -22.67 1.54 -6.65
C PRO A 229 -21.97 0.83 -7.82
N MET A 230 -21.86 1.48 -8.96
CA MET A 230 -21.18 0.91 -10.13
C MET A 230 -19.66 0.86 -9.97
N LEU A 231 -19.08 1.70 -9.10
CA LEU A 231 -17.66 1.66 -8.75
C LEU A 231 -17.31 0.61 -7.69
N ARG A 232 -18.27 -0.14 -7.13
CA ARG A 232 -17.99 -1.14 -6.09
C ARG A 232 -16.83 -2.09 -6.42
N PRO A 233 -16.73 -2.67 -7.63
CA PRO A 233 -15.60 -3.53 -7.97
C PRO A 233 -14.25 -2.80 -7.87
N MET A 234 -14.19 -1.57 -8.35
CA MET A 234 -12.99 -0.75 -8.30
C MET A 234 -12.68 -0.31 -6.86
N ILE A 235 -13.68 0.00 -6.04
CA ILE A 235 -13.50 0.32 -4.62
C ILE A 235 -12.86 -0.89 -3.90
N VAL A 236 -13.36 -2.10 -4.12
CA VAL A 236 -12.79 -3.32 -3.53
C VAL A 236 -11.33 -3.50 -3.97
N TYR A 237 -11.05 -3.34 -5.25
CA TYR A 237 -9.69 -3.43 -5.79
C TYR A 237 -8.74 -2.42 -5.14
N VAL A 238 -9.12 -1.14 -5.10
CA VAL A 238 -8.31 -0.05 -4.52
C VAL A 238 -8.10 -0.25 -3.02
N VAL A 239 -9.13 -0.66 -2.28
CA VAL A 239 -9.01 -0.92 -0.84
C VAL A 239 -8.07 -2.10 -0.58
N VAL A 240 -8.16 -3.19 -1.35
CA VAL A 240 -7.26 -4.36 -1.21
C VAL A 240 -5.81 -3.95 -1.47
N LEU A 241 -5.53 -3.23 -2.56
CA LEU A 241 -4.19 -2.73 -2.84
C LEU A 241 -3.71 -1.74 -1.78
N GLY A 242 -4.60 -0.85 -1.34
CA GLY A 242 -4.32 0.09 -0.26
C GLY A 242 -3.98 -0.60 1.07
N LEU A 243 -4.71 -1.66 1.44
CA LEU A 243 -4.43 -2.48 2.62
C LEU A 243 -3.05 -3.13 2.53
N ILE A 244 -2.72 -3.75 1.37
CA ILE A 244 -1.42 -4.38 1.16
C ILE A 244 -0.30 -3.34 1.29
N GLY A 245 -0.41 -2.20 0.58
CA GLY A 245 0.62 -1.16 0.61
C GLY A 245 0.76 -0.49 1.98
N ALA A 246 -0.35 -0.19 2.65
CA ALA A 246 -0.33 0.44 3.96
C ALA A 246 0.28 -0.48 5.03
N LEU A 247 -0.06 -1.78 5.04
CA LEU A 247 0.48 -2.76 5.99
C LEU A 247 1.97 -3.06 5.76
N GLN A 248 2.52 -2.73 4.60
CA GLN A 248 3.94 -2.89 4.25
C GLN A 248 4.73 -1.56 4.28
N MET A 249 4.17 -0.50 4.86
CA MET A 249 4.82 0.81 4.90
C MET A 249 6.23 0.74 5.48
N PHE A 250 7.22 1.17 4.70
CA PHE A 250 8.63 1.22 5.08
C PHE A 250 9.26 2.58 4.77
N ASP A 251 9.29 3.00 3.50
CA ASP A 251 10.09 4.14 3.02
C ASP A 251 9.77 5.46 3.74
N LEU A 252 8.48 5.80 3.85
CA LEU A 252 8.05 7.01 4.55
C LEU A 252 8.43 6.98 6.04
N ALA A 253 8.26 5.83 6.69
CA ALA A 253 8.64 5.66 8.09
C ALA A 253 10.15 5.76 8.27
N TRP A 254 10.94 5.12 7.40
CA TRP A 254 12.39 5.17 7.44
C TRP A 254 12.93 6.59 7.30
N VAL A 255 12.43 7.36 6.33
CA VAL A 255 12.95 8.70 6.05
C VAL A 255 12.44 9.73 7.07
N MET A 256 11.16 9.69 7.44
CA MET A 256 10.55 10.70 8.31
C MET A 256 10.77 10.43 9.81
N ALA A 257 10.85 9.17 10.21
CA ALA A 257 10.99 8.77 11.61
C ALA A 257 12.37 8.18 11.96
N GLY A 258 13.16 7.82 10.94
CA GLY A 258 14.47 7.19 11.12
C GLY A 258 14.37 5.71 11.56
N ALA A 259 15.53 5.07 11.70
CA ALA A 259 15.64 3.65 12.04
C ALA A 259 14.94 3.25 13.36
N ASN A 260 14.86 4.18 14.31
CA ASN A 260 14.25 3.97 15.63
C ASN A 260 12.75 4.35 15.67
N GLY A 261 12.17 4.79 14.54
CA GLY A 261 10.76 5.16 14.46
C GLY A 261 10.40 6.48 15.13
N GLY A 262 11.37 7.38 15.36
CA GLY A 262 11.17 8.71 15.93
C GLY A 262 10.77 8.71 17.41
N PRO A 263 10.24 9.82 17.92
CA PRO A 263 9.96 10.01 19.35
C PRO A 263 8.99 8.96 19.86
N GLY A 264 9.47 8.19 20.88
CA GLY A 264 8.70 7.12 21.49
C GLY A 264 8.26 6.00 20.56
N GLY A 265 8.93 5.82 19.39
CA GLY A 265 8.58 4.83 18.39
C GLY A 265 7.28 5.12 17.65
N ALA A 266 6.82 6.37 17.58
CA ALA A 266 5.53 6.74 17.00
C ALA A 266 5.43 6.45 15.49
N GLY A 267 6.54 6.51 14.77
CA GLY A 267 6.64 6.13 13.35
C GLY A 267 7.20 4.72 13.13
N TYR A 268 7.38 3.91 14.19
CA TYR A 268 7.91 2.57 14.06
C TYR A 268 6.89 1.65 13.38
N THR A 269 7.35 0.87 12.37
CA THR A 269 6.50 -0.05 11.62
C THR A 269 7.01 -1.48 11.69
N VAL A 270 6.17 -2.45 11.32
CA VAL A 270 6.59 -3.86 11.26
C VAL A 270 7.69 -4.06 10.22
N ALA A 271 7.59 -3.41 9.05
CA ALA A 271 8.60 -3.52 8.02
C ALA A 271 9.96 -2.94 8.49
N LEU A 272 9.93 -1.83 9.24
CA LEU A 272 11.10 -1.24 9.86
C LEU A 272 11.72 -2.17 10.92
N ASP A 273 10.90 -2.86 11.71
CA ASP A 273 11.37 -3.83 12.69
C ASP A 273 12.00 -5.06 12.03
N ILE A 274 11.40 -5.56 10.94
CA ILE A 274 11.98 -6.64 10.13
C ILE A 274 13.36 -6.24 9.59
N TYR A 275 13.46 -5.03 9.04
CA TYR A 275 14.73 -4.49 8.55
C TYR A 275 15.78 -4.40 9.66
N ASN A 276 15.42 -3.85 10.81
CA ASN A 276 16.32 -3.73 11.95
C ASN A 276 16.77 -5.10 12.49
N GLU A 277 15.88 -6.10 12.51
CA GLU A 277 16.26 -7.46 12.90
C GLU A 277 17.26 -8.08 11.92
N ALA A 278 17.02 -7.92 10.62
CA ALA A 278 17.87 -8.49 9.61
C ALA A 278 19.26 -7.81 9.56
N PHE A 279 19.28 -6.47 9.46
CA PHE A 279 20.48 -5.74 9.08
C PHE A 279 21.17 -5.01 10.24
N THR A 280 20.42 -4.57 11.25
CA THR A 280 21.01 -3.87 12.40
C THR A 280 21.36 -4.83 13.54
N ARG A 281 20.46 -5.78 13.84
CA ARG A 281 20.66 -6.76 14.93
C ARG A 281 21.27 -8.06 14.45
N ILE A 282 21.44 -8.23 13.14
CA ILE A 282 22.05 -9.42 12.49
C ILE A 282 21.36 -10.71 12.93
N ARG A 283 20.02 -10.72 12.89
CA ARG A 283 19.18 -11.87 13.24
C ARG A 283 18.18 -12.21 12.14
N PRO A 284 18.66 -12.65 10.94
CA PRO A 284 17.78 -12.86 9.78
C PRO A 284 16.71 -13.93 10.02
N GLY A 285 16.94 -14.94 10.87
CA GLY A 285 15.92 -15.93 11.23
C GLY A 285 14.72 -15.31 11.98
N VAL A 286 14.98 -14.36 12.89
CA VAL A 286 13.92 -13.61 13.59
C VAL A 286 13.20 -12.69 12.63
N ALA A 287 13.94 -11.98 11.76
CA ALA A 287 13.37 -11.13 10.72
C ALA A 287 12.43 -11.93 9.79
N ALA A 288 12.85 -13.11 9.36
CA ALA A 288 12.06 -14.02 8.55
C ALA A 288 10.77 -14.47 9.28
N ALA A 289 10.86 -14.82 10.55
CA ALA A 289 9.67 -15.16 11.35
C ALA A 289 8.69 -13.98 11.44
N LYS A 290 9.18 -12.75 11.70
CA LYS A 290 8.37 -11.52 11.71
C LYS A 290 7.72 -11.25 10.35
N SER A 291 8.43 -11.47 9.26
CA SER A 291 7.89 -11.32 7.89
C SER A 291 6.73 -12.27 7.62
N TRP A 292 6.81 -13.52 8.09
CA TRP A 292 5.73 -14.48 7.95
C TRP A 292 4.51 -14.14 8.81
N PHE A 293 4.70 -13.56 10.01
CA PHE A 293 3.59 -13.00 10.79
C PHE A 293 2.92 -11.85 10.04
N LEU A 294 3.70 -10.91 9.48
CA LEU A 294 3.16 -9.82 8.69
C LEU A 294 2.40 -10.34 7.47
N PHE A 295 2.98 -11.31 6.75
CA PHE A 295 2.31 -11.97 5.61
C PHE A 295 0.96 -12.57 6.03
N ALA A 296 0.91 -13.30 7.14
CA ALA A 296 -0.33 -13.90 7.64
C ALA A 296 -1.39 -12.84 7.97
N ILE A 297 -0.99 -11.70 8.55
CA ILE A 297 -1.88 -10.57 8.85
C ILE A 297 -2.43 -9.96 7.55
N ILE A 298 -1.55 -9.67 6.59
CA ILE A 298 -1.94 -9.09 5.29
C ILE A 298 -2.88 -10.04 4.55
N PHE A 299 -2.51 -11.30 4.45
CA PHE A 299 -3.31 -12.33 3.78
C PHE A 299 -4.70 -12.47 4.42
N THR A 300 -4.75 -12.58 5.75
CA THR A 300 -6.03 -12.72 6.47
C THR A 300 -6.90 -11.49 6.28
N THR A 301 -6.34 -10.30 6.46
CA THR A 301 -7.08 -9.04 6.33
C THR A 301 -7.64 -8.86 4.91
N THR A 302 -6.82 -9.08 3.89
CA THR A 302 -7.22 -8.95 2.49
C THR A 302 -8.21 -10.03 2.07
N TYR A 303 -8.01 -11.27 2.51
CA TYR A 303 -8.92 -12.38 2.25
C TYR A 303 -10.30 -12.16 2.88
N LEU A 304 -10.35 -11.75 4.15
CA LEU A 304 -11.61 -11.46 4.83
C LEU A 304 -12.35 -10.29 4.18
N PHE A 305 -11.62 -9.23 3.82
CA PHE A 305 -12.21 -8.10 3.12
C PHE A 305 -12.77 -8.52 1.75
N GLN A 306 -12.00 -9.26 0.96
CA GLN A 306 -12.41 -9.76 -0.35
C GLN A 306 -13.60 -10.74 -0.25
N LYS A 307 -13.61 -11.64 0.75
CA LYS A 307 -14.72 -12.56 1.00
C LYS A 307 -16.01 -11.83 1.33
N LYS A 308 -15.92 -10.75 2.13
CA LYS A 308 -17.10 -9.97 2.55
C LYS A 308 -17.65 -9.08 1.44
N TYR A 309 -16.76 -8.39 0.71
CA TYR A 309 -17.17 -7.36 -0.25
C TYR A 309 -16.99 -7.78 -1.73
N GLY A 310 -16.11 -8.72 -2.03
CA GLY A 310 -15.88 -9.21 -3.39
C GLY A 310 -17.02 -10.07 -3.96
N ARG A 311 -17.86 -10.70 -3.10
CA ARG A 311 -19.05 -11.43 -3.56
C ARG A 311 -20.15 -10.52 -4.12
N ALA A 312 -20.11 -9.24 -3.82
CA ALA A 312 -21.04 -8.25 -4.38
C ALA A 312 -20.70 -7.85 -5.83
N ILE A 313 -19.66 -8.46 -6.43
CA ILE A 313 -19.15 -8.18 -7.77
C ILE A 313 -19.62 -9.24 -8.79
N ARG A 314 -20.16 -10.36 -8.32
CA ARG A 314 -20.83 -11.38 -9.14
C ARG A 314 -22.33 -11.14 -9.13
#